data_38a92353e8c99697bcc740b891aff8fb
#
_entry.id   38a92353e8c99697bcc740b891aff8fb
#
_cell.length_a   1.000
_cell.length_b   1.000
_cell.length_c   1.000
_cell.angle_alpha   90.00
_cell.angle_beta   90.00
_cell.angle_gamma   90.00
#
_symmetry.space_group_name_H-M   'P 1'
#
loop_
_entity.id
_entity.type
_entity.pdbx_description
1 polymer ?
#
loop_
_entity_poly.entity_id
_entity_poly.type
_entity_poly.pdbx_seq_one_letter_code
_entity_poly.pdbx_strand_id
1 'polypeptide(L)'
;MNPIVLQLANGNLFFVGLVMIVAVLFLRLRLEGRLTGLVLRISYIAGIVFVVFSATPLSIWLYCLWFGLCVTAALVVFSNKFSIQSKMLASFTVLICSLTMCLIELPYHLSPRIKVTPQQSVFVIGDSISAGISAKERAWPDVLGDISHLKVINLAKPAASVETAMDQITGIVGSNSLVLVEIGGNDLLGYSDSKTFYIQLDQLLAKLTTGNNQVVVFELPLLPFCNAFGKAQRNLARKYNMILIPKHYMTDVFGLKDGTLDGLHLSQKGNDAMANSIFTLLKTN
;
A
#
# COMPACT_ATOMS: atom_id res chain seq x y z
N MET A 1 12.15 -4.68 11.18
CA MET A 1 12.46 -4.06 9.84
C MET A 1 12.94 -2.63 10.02
N ASN A 2 13.76 -2.09 9.10
CA ASN A 2 14.24 -0.70 9.19
C ASN A 2 13.07 0.29 9.08
N PRO A 3 12.91 1.27 10.02
CA PRO A 3 11.80 2.23 10.02
C PRO A 3 11.68 3.03 8.72
N ILE A 4 12.80 3.38 8.07
CA ILE A 4 12.80 4.13 6.81
C ILE A 4 12.19 3.26 5.68
N VAL A 5 12.54 1.96 5.63
CA VAL A 5 12.00 1.03 4.63
C VAL A 5 10.49 0.87 4.81
N LEU A 6 10.01 0.82 6.05
CA LEU A 6 8.57 0.76 6.35
C LEU A 6 7.83 2.02 5.87
N GLN A 7 8.40 3.21 6.12
CA GLN A 7 7.83 4.48 5.68
C GLN A 7 7.84 4.65 4.15
N LEU A 8 8.79 4.03 3.47
CA LEU A 8 8.78 3.92 2.00
C LEU A 8 7.69 2.96 1.53
N ALA A 9 7.63 1.77 2.13
CA ALA A 9 6.74 0.69 1.71
C ALA A 9 5.26 0.99 1.98
N ASN A 10 4.92 1.74 3.06
CA ASN A 10 3.54 2.15 3.34
C ASN A 10 3.05 3.36 2.53
N GLY A 11 3.95 4.08 1.85
CA GLY A 11 3.62 5.25 1.05
C GLY A 11 3.51 6.56 1.83
N ASN A 12 3.77 6.61 3.13
CA ASN A 12 3.64 7.84 3.92
C ASN A 12 4.62 8.93 3.47
N LEU A 13 5.84 8.54 3.06
CA LEU A 13 6.82 9.50 2.56
C LEU A 13 6.38 10.23 1.29
N PHE A 14 5.43 9.69 0.54
CA PHE A 14 4.81 10.39 -0.58
C PHE A 14 4.16 11.71 -0.14
N PHE A 15 3.30 11.65 0.88
CA PHE A 15 2.61 12.83 1.39
C PHE A 15 3.58 13.82 2.05
N VAL A 16 4.53 13.30 2.83
CA VAL A 16 5.58 14.13 3.46
C VAL A 16 6.38 14.87 2.39
N GLY A 17 6.80 14.18 1.33
CA GLY A 17 7.54 14.78 0.23
C GLY A 17 6.76 15.86 -0.51
N LEU A 18 5.48 15.62 -0.83
CA LEU A 18 4.62 16.61 -1.48
C LEU A 18 4.45 17.87 -0.63
N VAL A 19 4.13 17.71 0.66
CA VAL A 19 3.99 18.84 1.61
C VAL A 19 5.31 19.61 1.72
N MET A 20 6.42 18.91 1.83
CA MET A 20 7.76 19.51 1.95
C MET A 20 8.12 20.35 0.73
N ILE A 21 7.87 19.86 -0.49
CA ILE A 21 8.12 20.59 -1.74
C ILE A 21 7.29 21.88 -1.78
N VAL A 22 5.99 21.78 -1.53
CA VAL A 22 5.08 22.93 -1.55
C VAL A 22 5.49 23.95 -0.50
N ALA A 23 5.75 23.51 0.74
CA ALA A 23 6.20 24.40 1.81
C ALA A 23 7.50 25.13 1.46
N VAL A 24 8.47 24.43 0.90
CA VAL A 24 9.76 25.03 0.48
C VAL A 24 9.56 26.10 -0.59
N LEU A 25 8.72 25.84 -1.59
CA LEU A 25 8.44 26.85 -2.64
C LEU A 25 7.84 28.11 -2.07
N PHE A 26 6.85 28.03 -1.19
CA PHE A 26 6.22 29.19 -0.57
C PHE A 26 7.12 29.89 0.46
N LEU A 27 7.92 29.14 1.23
CA LEU A 27 8.90 29.71 2.14
C LEU A 27 9.97 30.53 1.37
N ARG A 28 10.41 30.03 0.22
CA ARG A 28 11.41 30.72 -0.61
C ARG A 28 10.90 32.07 -1.15
N LEU A 29 9.60 32.26 -1.28
CA LEU A 29 9.01 33.54 -1.67
C LEU A 29 9.12 34.61 -0.56
N ARG A 30 9.29 34.20 0.69
CA ARG A 30 9.30 35.07 1.87
C ARG A 30 10.67 35.21 2.53
N LEU A 31 11.48 34.14 2.44
CA LEU A 31 12.75 34.05 3.14
C LEU A 31 13.92 34.33 2.18
N GLU A 32 14.77 35.26 2.58
CA GLU A 32 15.98 35.61 1.86
C GLU A 32 17.23 35.17 2.64
N GLY A 33 18.38 35.17 1.99
CA GLY A 33 19.65 34.79 2.59
C GLY A 33 20.30 33.60 1.90
N ARG A 34 21.64 33.60 1.89
CA ARG A 34 22.44 32.57 1.19
C ARG A 34 22.30 31.20 1.85
N LEU A 35 22.43 31.14 3.18
CA LEU A 35 22.33 29.90 3.94
C LEU A 35 20.90 29.36 3.89
N THR A 36 19.89 30.19 4.10
CA THR A 36 18.49 29.84 3.97
C THR A 36 18.16 29.28 2.60
N GLY A 37 18.66 29.92 1.53
CA GLY A 37 18.50 29.44 0.15
C GLY A 37 19.13 28.07 -0.09
N LEU A 38 20.28 27.75 0.53
CA LEU A 38 20.90 26.43 0.43
C LEU A 38 20.07 25.36 1.15
N VAL A 39 19.64 25.64 2.39
CA VAL A 39 18.80 24.71 3.17
C VAL A 39 17.50 24.41 2.43
N LEU A 40 16.82 25.41 1.89
CA LEU A 40 15.58 25.23 1.13
C LEU A 40 15.79 24.38 -0.13
N ARG A 41 16.92 24.54 -0.86
CA ARG A 41 17.24 23.68 -2.02
C ARG A 41 17.45 22.24 -1.62
N ILE A 42 18.19 21.97 -0.54
CA ILE A 42 18.41 20.62 -0.02
C ILE A 42 17.07 19.99 0.38
N SER A 43 16.23 20.73 1.11
CA SER A 43 14.90 20.27 1.51
C SER A 43 13.99 20.00 0.30
N TYR A 44 14.08 20.82 -0.75
CA TYR A 44 13.34 20.61 -1.98
C TYR A 44 13.70 19.29 -2.67
N ILE A 45 15.02 19.05 -2.80
CA ILE A 45 15.55 17.81 -3.39
C ILE A 45 15.14 16.60 -2.54
N ALA A 46 15.25 16.70 -1.20
CA ALA A 46 14.83 15.64 -0.30
C ALA A 46 13.32 15.31 -0.44
N GLY A 47 12.48 16.33 -0.60
CA GLY A 47 11.05 16.14 -0.88
C GLY A 47 10.81 15.38 -2.19
N ILE A 48 11.53 15.71 -3.26
CA ILE A 48 11.45 14.97 -4.54
C ILE A 48 11.87 13.51 -4.34
N VAL A 49 12.96 13.26 -3.64
CA VAL A 49 13.46 11.91 -3.34
C VAL A 49 12.38 11.11 -2.57
N PHE A 50 11.75 11.71 -1.56
CA PHE A 50 10.68 11.06 -0.81
C PHE A 50 9.50 10.64 -1.70
N VAL A 51 9.06 11.52 -2.60
CA VAL A 51 7.96 11.19 -3.54
C VAL A 51 8.37 10.10 -4.51
N VAL A 52 9.56 10.17 -5.11
CA VAL A 52 10.01 9.22 -6.14
C VAL A 52 10.27 7.83 -5.57
N PHE A 53 10.86 7.75 -4.36
CA PHE A 53 11.16 6.48 -3.72
C PHE A 53 9.98 5.90 -2.93
N SER A 54 8.95 6.70 -2.67
CA SER A 54 7.74 6.21 -2.03
C SER A 54 7.04 5.18 -2.90
N ALA A 55 6.61 4.09 -2.28
CA ALA A 55 5.93 2.98 -2.95
C ALA A 55 4.45 3.32 -3.25
N THR A 56 4.22 4.35 -4.07
CA THR A 56 2.89 4.87 -4.42
C THR A 56 2.56 4.58 -5.88
N PRO A 57 1.60 3.69 -6.19
CA PRO A 57 1.36 3.18 -7.54
C PRO A 57 0.49 4.11 -8.40
N LEU A 58 0.87 5.37 -8.52
CA LEU A 58 0.25 6.32 -9.45
C LEU A 58 0.69 6.10 -10.90
N SER A 59 0.01 6.79 -11.85
CA SER A 59 0.39 6.75 -13.26
C SER A 59 1.77 7.37 -13.47
N ILE A 60 2.60 6.73 -14.30
CA ILE A 60 3.91 7.28 -14.68
C ILE A 60 3.80 8.66 -15.33
N TRP A 61 2.76 8.89 -16.12
CA TRP A 61 2.54 10.19 -16.77
C TRP A 61 2.26 11.30 -15.75
N LEU A 62 1.59 10.99 -14.65
CA LEU A 62 1.35 11.94 -13.57
C LEU A 62 2.65 12.28 -12.83
N TYR A 63 3.51 11.29 -12.60
CA TYR A 63 4.86 11.52 -12.06
C TYR A 63 5.71 12.37 -13.00
N CYS A 64 5.71 12.09 -14.30
CA CYS A 64 6.46 12.86 -15.29
C CYS A 64 5.99 14.32 -15.36
N LEU A 65 4.67 14.54 -15.38
CA LEU A 65 4.08 15.89 -15.35
C LEU A 65 4.50 16.64 -14.09
N TRP A 66 4.28 16.03 -12.92
CA TRP A 66 4.62 16.61 -11.64
C TRP A 66 6.12 16.92 -11.52
N PHE A 67 6.99 16.01 -11.94
CA PHE A 67 8.43 16.20 -11.92
C PHE A 67 8.86 17.36 -12.83
N GLY A 68 8.31 17.44 -14.03
CA GLY A 68 8.55 18.56 -14.96
C GLY A 68 8.13 19.90 -14.35
N LEU A 69 6.97 19.95 -13.69
CA LEU A 69 6.51 21.15 -12.96
C LEU A 69 7.46 21.50 -11.80
N CYS A 70 7.95 20.51 -11.06
CA CYS A 70 8.91 20.72 -9.99
C CYS A 70 10.23 21.27 -10.51
N VAL A 71 10.77 20.73 -11.61
CA VAL A 71 12.00 21.26 -12.23
C VAL A 71 11.80 22.70 -12.69
N THR A 72 10.71 22.99 -13.37
CA THR A 72 10.39 24.36 -13.82
C THR A 72 10.25 25.33 -12.63
N ALA A 73 9.54 24.91 -11.58
CA ALA A 73 9.38 25.72 -10.37
C ALA A 73 10.73 25.97 -9.68
N ALA A 74 11.61 24.96 -9.62
CA ALA A 74 12.96 25.14 -9.07
C ALA A 74 13.75 26.18 -9.84
N LEU A 75 13.75 26.12 -11.17
CA LEU A 75 14.46 27.09 -12.04
C LEU A 75 13.93 28.51 -11.87
N VAL A 76 12.61 28.68 -11.72
CA VAL A 76 11.97 29.98 -11.59
C VAL A 76 12.11 30.54 -10.17
N VAL A 77 11.76 29.73 -9.14
CA VAL A 77 11.65 30.21 -7.74
C VAL A 77 13.04 30.47 -7.10
N PHE A 78 14.00 29.62 -7.40
CA PHE A 78 15.38 29.78 -6.87
C PHE A 78 16.25 30.73 -7.69
N SER A 79 15.76 31.27 -8.81
CA SER A 79 16.46 32.27 -9.62
C SER A 79 16.04 33.67 -9.21
N ASN A 80 16.98 34.62 -9.29
CA ASN A 80 16.71 36.06 -9.10
C ASN A 80 16.24 36.76 -10.39
N LYS A 81 16.17 36.03 -11.52
CA LYS A 81 15.83 36.63 -12.82
C LYS A 81 14.31 36.78 -13.04
N PHE A 82 13.48 36.08 -12.27
CA PHE A 82 12.03 36.03 -12.49
C PHE A 82 11.26 36.94 -11.51
N SER A 83 10.15 37.49 -11.99
CA SER A 83 9.25 38.30 -11.18
C SER A 83 8.59 37.48 -10.06
N ILE A 84 8.11 38.16 -9.02
CA ILE A 84 7.36 37.50 -7.94
C ILE A 84 6.10 36.80 -8.46
N GLN A 85 5.45 37.40 -9.46
CA GLN A 85 4.25 36.82 -10.09
C GLN A 85 4.56 35.48 -10.77
N SER A 86 5.68 35.41 -11.55
CA SER A 86 6.12 34.16 -12.17
C SER A 86 6.47 33.09 -11.13
N LYS A 87 7.13 33.47 -10.03
CA LYS A 87 7.46 32.55 -8.93
C LYS A 87 6.20 32.02 -8.24
N MET A 88 5.22 32.89 -7.97
CA MET A 88 3.94 32.49 -7.40
C MET A 88 3.19 31.53 -8.34
N LEU A 89 3.11 31.85 -9.64
CA LEU A 89 2.44 30.99 -10.62
C LEU A 89 3.08 29.59 -10.64
N ALA A 90 4.42 29.50 -10.72
CA ALA A 90 5.13 28.23 -10.70
C ALA A 90 4.91 27.44 -9.40
N SER A 91 4.83 28.13 -8.24
CA SER A 91 4.52 27.48 -6.96
C SER A 91 3.08 26.95 -6.89
N PHE A 92 2.12 27.71 -7.40
CA PHE A 92 0.72 27.29 -7.44
C PHE A 92 0.47 26.12 -8.41
N THR A 93 1.17 26.04 -9.55
CA THR A 93 1.04 24.89 -10.46
C THR A 93 1.53 23.60 -9.81
N VAL A 94 2.65 23.65 -9.07
CA VAL A 94 3.13 22.51 -8.28
C VAL A 94 2.15 22.16 -7.17
N LEU A 95 1.61 23.13 -6.44
CA LEU A 95 0.60 22.92 -5.40
C LEU A 95 -0.63 22.18 -5.95
N ILE A 96 -1.21 22.66 -7.06
CA ILE A 96 -2.40 22.06 -7.67
C ILE A 96 -2.12 20.61 -8.09
N CYS A 97 -1.01 20.38 -8.78
CA CYS A 97 -0.62 19.02 -9.19
C CYS A 97 -0.39 18.10 -7.97
N SER A 98 0.30 18.59 -6.93
CA SER A 98 0.53 17.83 -5.69
C SER A 98 -0.77 17.51 -4.95
N LEU A 99 -1.71 18.44 -4.87
CA LEU A 99 -3.05 18.21 -4.30
C LEU A 99 -3.82 17.16 -5.11
N THR A 100 -3.75 17.22 -6.43
CA THR A 100 -4.38 16.20 -7.29
C THR A 100 -3.80 14.81 -7.01
N MET A 101 -2.47 14.70 -6.90
CA MET A 101 -1.81 13.44 -6.55
C MET A 101 -2.24 12.94 -5.16
N CYS A 102 -2.32 13.82 -4.16
CA CYS A 102 -2.83 13.49 -2.84
C CYS A 102 -4.28 12.96 -2.88
N LEU A 103 -5.17 13.63 -3.61
CA LEU A 103 -6.57 13.25 -3.71
C LEU A 103 -6.76 11.88 -4.40
N ILE A 104 -5.91 11.54 -5.37
CA ILE A 104 -5.93 10.23 -6.04
C ILE A 104 -5.43 9.13 -5.10
N GLU A 105 -4.41 9.42 -4.28
CA GLU A 105 -3.79 8.42 -3.39
C GLU A 105 -4.55 8.24 -2.08
N LEU A 106 -5.15 9.29 -1.53
CA LEU A 106 -5.78 9.29 -0.21
C LEU A 106 -6.77 8.13 0.02
N PRO A 107 -7.65 7.75 -0.94
CA PRO A 107 -8.59 6.64 -0.73
C PRO A 107 -7.91 5.31 -0.38
N TYR A 108 -6.68 5.09 -0.83
CA TYR A 108 -5.89 3.88 -0.55
C TYR A 108 -5.19 3.90 0.82
N HIS A 109 -5.38 4.95 1.60
CA HIS A 109 -4.93 5.06 2.99
C HIS A 109 -6.09 5.06 3.99
N LEU A 110 -7.34 5.07 3.50
CA LEU A 110 -8.52 5.05 4.36
C LEU A 110 -8.90 3.62 4.72
N SER A 111 -9.24 3.41 5.98
CA SER A 111 -9.69 2.10 6.49
C SER A 111 -11.03 1.71 5.88
N PRO A 112 -11.12 0.57 5.18
CA PRO A 112 -12.39 0.10 4.64
C PRO A 112 -13.28 -0.46 5.75
N ARG A 113 -14.57 -0.58 5.47
CA ARG A 113 -15.54 -1.31 6.30
C ARG A 113 -15.93 -2.59 5.58
N ILE A 114 -15.68 -3.72 6.20
CA ILE A 114 -15.99 -5.06 5.67
C ILE A 114 -17.22 -5.55 6.39
N LYS A 115 -18.36 -5.60 5.71
CA LYS A 115 -19.59 -6.14 6.28
C LYS A 115 -19.50 -7.66 6.35
N VAL A 116 -19.90 -8.22 7.47
CA VAL A 116 -19.90 -9.66 7.70
C VAL A 116 -21.13 -10.06 8.51
N THR A 117 -21.69 -11.23 8.23
CA THR A 117 -22.77 -11.82 9.02
C THR A 117 -22.23 -12.95 9.91
N PRO A 118 -22.83 -13.20 11.09
CA PRO A 118 -22.35 -14.26 12.00
C PRO A 118 -22.31 -15.66 11.38
N GLN A 119 -23.16 -15.93 10.38
CA GLN A 119 -23.24 -17.23 9.70
C GLN A 119 -22.29 -17.36 8.51
N GLN A 120 -21.64 -16.27 8.12
CA GLN A 120 -20.76 -16.23 6.96
C GLN A 120 -19.43 -16.92 7.27
N SER A 121 -19.02 -17.87 6.43
CA SER A 121 -17.69 -18.43 6.50
C SER A 121 -16.67 -17.43 5.94
N VAL A 122 -15.51 -17.35 6.58
CA VAL A 122 -14.38 -16.53 6.15
C VAL A 122 -13.27 -17.46 5.68
N PHE A 123 -12.85 -17.34 4.44
CA PHE A 123 -11.71 -18.08 3.89
C PHE A 123 -10.52 -17.15 3.75
N VAL A 124 -9.33 -17.64 4.07
CA VAL A 124 -8.09 -16.90 3.88
C VAL A 124 -7.25 -17.63 2.84
N ILE A 125 -6.96 -16.93 1.74
CA ILE A 125 -6.00 -17.32 0.71
C ILE A 125 -4.75 -16.49 0.94
N GLY A 126 -3.57 -17.13 0.97
CA GLY A 126 -2.35 -16.41 1.26
C GLY A 126 -1.09 -17.24 1.15
N ASP A 127 0.01 -16.60 1.53
CA ASP A 127 1.32 -17.22 1.58
C ASP A 127 1.77 -17.50 3.04
N SER A 128 3.07 -17.44 3.31
CA SER A 128 3.64 -17.71 4.63
C SER A 128 3.23 -16.70 5.71
N ILE A 129 2.83 -15.49 5.33
CA ILE A 129 2.34 -14.47 6.27
C ILE A 129 1.02 -14.91 6.89
N SER A 130 0.16 -15.55 6.10
CA SER A 130 -1.16 -16.05 6.55
C SER A 130 -1.11 -17.51 7.00
N ALA A 131 -0.23 -18.35 6.41
CA ALA A 131 -0.08 -19.74 6.81
C ALA A 131 0.68 -19.93 8.12
N GLY A 132 1.60 -19.00 8.45
CA GLY A 132 2.62 -19.19 9.46
C GLY A 132 3.76 -20.10 8.95
N ILE A 133 4.92 -19.99 9.60
CA ILE A 133 6.11 -20.80 9.27
C ILE A 133 6.57 -21.71 10.43
N SER A 134 5.96 -21.59 11.58
CA SER A 134 6.31 -22.32 12.78
C SER A 134 5.08 -22.88 13.46
N ALA A 135 5.19 -24.08 13.98
CA ALA A 135 4.12 -24.72 14.76
C ALA A 135 3.97 -24.12 16.17
N LYS A 136 4.87 -23.21 16.55
CA LYS A 136 4.83 -22.56 17.88
C LYS A 136 3.91 -21.34 17.91
N GLU A 137 3.73 -20.67 16.76
CA GLU A 137 2.88 -19.51 16.63
C GLU A 137 1.53 -19.92 16.00
N ARG A 138 0.47 -19.37 16.53
CA ARG A 138 -0.86 -19.46 15.90
C ARG A 138 -0.95 -18.41 14.82
N ALA A 139 -1.31 -18.83 13.60
CA ALA A 139 -1.47 -17.92 12.48
C ALA A 139 -2.59 -16.90 12.72
N TRP A 140 -2.47 -15.70 12.19
CA TRP A 140 -3.45 -14.63 12.40
C TRP A 140 -4.88 -15.00 11.96
N PRO A 141 -5.13 -15.85 10.94
CA PRO A 141 -6.49 -16.26 10.61
C PRO A 141 -7.17 -17.06 11.74
N ASP A 142 -6.40 -17.92 12.43
CA ASP A 142 -6.93 -18.71 13.55
C ASP A 142 -7.24 -17.81 14.74
N VAL A 143 -6.35 -16.85 15.03
CA VAL A 143 -6.58 -15.83 16.06
C VAL A 143 -7.80 -14.97 15.72
N LEU A 144 -7.96 -14.57 14.43
CA LEU A 144 -9.14 -13.82 13.97
C LEU A 144 -10.43 -14.61 14.20
N GLY A 145 -10.43 -15.91 13.95
CA GLY A 145 -11.58 -16.78 14.21
C GLY A 145 -12.01 -16.72 15.68
N ASP A 146 -11.06 -16.82 16.60
CA ASP A 146 -11.35 -16.77 18.03
C ASP A 146 -11.91 -15.42 18.48
N ILE A 147 -11.27 -14.31 18.12
CA ILE A 147 -11.67 -12.97 18.60
C ILE A 147 -12.96 -12.47 17.94
N SER A 148 -13.24 -12.92 16.70
CA SER A 148 -14.45 -12.51 15.96
C SER A 148 -15.63 -13.45 16.14
N HIS A 149 -15.41 -14.65 16.68
CA HIS A 149 -16.37 -15.76 16.74
C HIS A 149 -16.92 -16.17 15.36
N LEU A 150 -16.20 -15.85 14.28
CA LEU A 150 -16.53 -16.26 12.91
C LEU A 150 -15.89 -17.61 12.60
N LYS A 151 -16.51 -18.37 11.71
CA LYS A 151 -15.87 -19.56 11.14
C LYS A 151 -14.81 -19.14 10.13
N VAL A 152 -13.56 -19.01 10.57
CA VAL A 152 -12.41 -18.70 9.72
C VAL A 152 -11.71 -19.99 9.30
N ILE A 153 -11.46 -20.13 7.99
CA ILE A 153 -10.80 -21.29 7.39
C ILE A 153 -9.55 -20.80 6.68
N ASN A 154 -8.38 -21.15 7.21
CA ASN A 154 -7.09 -20.77 6.65
C ASN A 154 -6.70 -21.77 5.56
N LEU A 155 -6.69 -21.32 4.30
CA LEU A 155 -6.28 -22.08 3.12
C LEU A 155 -4.86 -21.71 2.66
N ALA A 156 -4.23 -20.72 3.31
CA ALA A 156 -2.91 -20.22 2.96
C ALA A 156 -1.84 -21.33 3.01
N LYS A 157 -0.85 -21.23 2.13
CA LYS A 157 0.27 -22.16 2.08
C LYS A 157 1.59 -21.40 2.10
N PRO A 158 2.59 -21.84 2.88
CA PRO A 158 3.91 -21.22 2.84
C PRO A 158 4.50 -21.20 1.42
N ALA A 159 5.24 -20.15 1.10
CA ALA A 159 5.88 -19.92 -0.20
C ALA A 159 4.92 -19.84 -1.41
N ALA A 160 3.61 -19.68 -1.19
CA ALA A 160 2.67 -19.53 -2.29
C ALA A 160 2.92 -18.24 -3.09
N SER A 161 2.89 -18.34 -4.41
CA SER A 161 2.75 -17.25 -5.36
C SER A 161 1.27 -17.09 -5.76
N VAL A 162 0.96 -16.05 -6.53
CA VAL A 162 -0.40 -15.88 -7.08
C VAL A 162 -0.78 -17.08 -7.96
N GLU A 163 0.16 -17.65 -8.71
CA GLU A 163 -0.06 -18.85 -9.53
C GLU A 163 -0.47 -20.06 -8.67
N THR A 164 0.30 -20.35 -7.63
CA THR A 164 0.04 -21.52 -6.77
C THR A 164 -1.14 -21.33 -5.83
N ALA A 165 -1.55 -20.07 -5.55
CA ALA A 165 -2.76 -19.76 -4.79
C ALA A 165 -4.06 -20.21 -5.50
N MET A 166 -4.01 -20.48 -6.81
CA MET A 166 -5.12 -21.09 -7.55
C MET A 166 -5.61 -22.41 -6.96
N ASP A 167 -4.69 -23.22 -6.40
CA ASP A 167 -5.02 -24.48 -5.77
C ASP A 167 -5.79 -24.29 -4.45
N GLN A 168 -5.57 -23.17 -3.76
CA GLN A 168 -6.24 -22.85 -2.50
C GLN A 168 -7.75 -22.61 -2.70
N ILE A 169 -8.18 -22.15 -3.89
CA ILE A 169 -9.60 -21.90 -4.21
C ILE A 169 -10.42 -23.18 -4.05
N THR A 170 -9.85 -24.34 -4.30
CA THR A 170 -10.55 -25.64 -4.19
C THR A 170 -11.05 -25.91 -2.77
N GLY A 171 -10.45 -25.28 -1.75
CA GLY A 171 -10.88 -25.37 -0.36
C GLY A 171 -12.07 -24.46 -0.01
N ILE A 172 -12.48 -23.55 -0.90
CA ILE A 172 -13.65 -22.69 -0.67
C ILE A 172 -14.91 -23.50 -0.95
N VAL A 173 -15.68 -23.73 0.10
CA VAL A 173 -16.96 -24.46 0.01
C VAL A 173 -18.13 -23.52 0.30
N GLY A 174 -19.22 -23.68 -0.47
CA GLY A 174 -20.42 -22.86 -0.33
C GLY A 174 -20.38 -21.57 -1.18
N SER A 175 -21.32 -20.68 -0.90
CA SER A 175 -21.48 -19.38 -1.57
C SER A 175 -21.67 -18.27 -0.53
N ASN A 176 -21.62 -17.02 -0.94
CA ASN A 176 -21.76 -15.85 -0.06
C ASN A 176 -20.73 -15.80 1.07
N SER A 177 -19.52 -16.31 0.84
CA SER A 177 -18.43 -16.30 1.80
C SER A 177 -17.66 -14.98 1.74
N LEU A 178 -16.98 -14.64 2.84
CA LEU A 178 -15.92 -13.62 2.83
C LEU A 178 -14.60 -14.31 2.48
N VAL A 179 -13.90 -13.81 1.46
CA VAL A 179 -12.57 -14.31 1.08
C VAL A 179 -11.54 -13.21 1.28
N LEU A 180 -10.65 -13.41 2.23
CA LEU A 180 -9.50 -12.53 2.48
C LEU A 180 -8.31 -13.05 1.66
N VAL A 181 -7.75 -12.21 0.79
CA VAL A 181 -6.66 -12.58 -0.13
C VAL A 181 -5.42 -11.80 0.25
N GLU A 182 -4.46 -12.48 0.89
CA GLU A 182 -3.16 -11.96 1.28
C GLU A 182 -2.09 -12.73 0.48
N ILE A 183 -1.76 -12.28 -0.74
CA ILE A 183 -0.90 -12.98 -1.68
C ILE A 183 -0.11 -12.02 -2.57
N GLY A 184 1.03 -12.44 -3.06
CA GLY A 184 1.85 -11.71 -4.01
C GLY A 184 3.17 -11.20 -3.43
N GLY A 185 3.42 -11.42 -2.14
CA GLY A 185 4.71 -11.10 -1.52
C GLY A 185 5.86 -11.84 -2.20
N ASN A 186 5.71 -13.14 -2.46
CA ASN A 186 6.72 -13.94 -3.15
C ASN A 186 6.90 -13.51 -4.61
N ASP A 187 5.83 -13.14 -5.29
CA ASP A 187 5.88 -12.59 -6.66
C ASP A 187 6.71 -11.31 -6.69
N LEU A 188 6.45 -10.38 -5.77
CA LEU A 188 7.20 -9.13 -5.62
C LEU A 188 8.69 -9.36 -5.32
N LEU A 189 9.02 -10.43 -4.57
CA LEU A 189 10.38 -10.82 -4.21
C LEU A 189 11.13 -11.59 -5.30
N GLY A 190 10.53 -11.77 -6.48
CA GLY A 190 11.21 -12.29 -7.66
C GLY A 190 10.65 -13.59 -8.25
N TYR A 191 9.51 -14.08 -7.77
CA TYR A 191 8.89 -15.28 -8.35
C TYR A 191 8.23 -14.99 -9.70
N SER A 192 7.79 -13.74 -9.94
CA SER A 192 7.25 -13.32 -11.23
C SER A 192 7.55 -11.85 -11.56
N ASP A 193 7.46 -11.48 -12.83
CA ASP A 193 7.43 -10.08 -13.24
C ASP A 193 6.03 -9.49 -13.07
N SER A 194 5.93 -8.16 -13.09
CA SER A 194 4.66 -7.46 -12.84
C SER A 194 3.57 -7.71 -13.89
N LYS A 195 3.91 -8.11 -15.11
CA LYS A 195 2.96 -8.45 -16.18
C LYS A 195 2.37 -9.83 -15.93
N THR A 196 3.22 -10.80 -15.63
CA THR A 196 2.83 -12.16 -15.24
C THR A 196 1.99 -12.14 -13.98
N PHE A 197 2.41 -11.39 -12.96
CA PHE A 197 1.64 -11.15 -11.75
C PHE A 197 0.24 -10.61 -12.04
N TYR A 198 0.11 -9.59 -12.93
CA TYR A 198 -1.19 -9.05 -13.31
C TYR A 198 -2.11 -10.12 -13.90
N ILE A 199 -1.59 -10.93 -14.85
CA ILE A 199 -2.37 -11.95 -15.54
C ILE A 199 -2.84 -13.04 -14.56
N GLN A 200 -1.94 -13.52 -13.71
CA GLN A 200 -2.24 -14.57 -12.73
C GLN A 200 -3.21 -14.07 -11.65
N LEU A 201 -3.01 -12.84 -11.16
CA LEU A 201 -3.91 -12.23 -10.20
C LEU A 201 -5.30 -11.98 -10.80
N ASP A 202 -5.39 -11.57 -12.07
CA ASP A 202 -6.67 -11.42 -12.77
C ASP A 202 -7.44 -12.75 -12.84
N GLN A 203 -6.74 -13.84 -13.17
CA GLN A 203 -7.31 -15.19 -13.20
C GLN A 203 -7.79 -15.66 -11.80
N LEU A 204 -6.98 -15.44 -10.77
CA LEU A 204 -7.30 -15.79 -9.38
C LEU A 204 -8.56 -15.04 -8.92
N LEU A 205 -8.57 -13.73 -9.08
CA LEU A 205 -9.68 -12.87 -8.63
C LEU A 205 -10.97 -13.12 -9.42
N ALA A 206 -10.87 -13.37 -10.74
CA ALA A 206 -12.02 -13.74 -11.56
C ALA A 206 -12.70 -15.02 -11.03
N LYS A 207 -11.92 -16.04 -10.68
CA LYS A 207 -12.48 -17.29 -10.11
C LYS A 207 -13.13 -17.08 -8.75
N LEU A 208 -12.53 -16.22 -7.89
CA LEU A 208 -13.07 -15.97 -6.55
C LEU A 208 -14.42 -15.26 -6.58
N THR A 209 -14.70 -14.50 -7.63
CA THR A 209 -15.99 -13.80 -7.78
C THR A 209 -17.13 -14.68 -8.27
N THR A 210 -16.87 -15.87 -8.81
CA THR A 210 -17.90 -16.73 -9.40
C THR A 210 -18.92 -17.29 -8.39
N GLY A 211 -18.55 -17.40 -7.10
CA GLY A 211 -19.41 -17.95 -6.03
C GLY A 211 -20.24 -16.90 -5.29
N ASN A 212 -20.44 -15.69 -5.83
CA ASN A 212 -21.05 -14.55 -5.14
C ASN A 212 -20.35 -14.22 -3.80
N ASN A 213 -19.04 -14.45 -3.77
CA ASN A 213 -18.21 -14.18 -2.60
C ASN A 213 -17.86 -12.69 -2.50
N GLN A 214 -17.82 -12.19 -1.27
CA GLN A 214 -17.21 -10.90 -0.99
C GLN A 214 -15.69 -11.09 -0.92
N VAL A 215 -14.95 -10.53 -1.87
CA VAL A 215 -13.50 -10.66 -1.93
C VAL A 215 -12.84 -9.38 -1.41
N VAL A 216 -11.90 -9.56 -0.50
CA VAL A 216 -11.11 -8.49 0.12
C VAL A 216 -9.64 -8.81 -0.07
N VAL A 217 -8.89 -7.89 -0.69
CA VAL A 217 -7.49 -8.08 -1.05
C VAL A 217 -6.61 -7.20 -0.18
N PHE A 218 -5.53 -7.73 0.36
CA PHE A 218 -4.50 -6.94 1.02
C PHE A 218 -3.62 -6.27 -0.02
N GLU A 219 -3.49 -4.95 0.06
CA GLU A 219 -2.54 -4.23 -0.77
C GLU A 219 -1.11 -4.53 -0.29
N LEU A 220 -0.24 -4.96 -1.19
CA LEU A 220 1.15 -5.29 -0.87
C LEU A 220 1.95 -4.07 -0.40
N PRO A 221 2.72 -4.20 0.68
CA PRO A 221 3.82 -3.27 0.97
C PRO A 221 4.84 -3.35 -0.18
N LEU A 222 5.02 -2.25 -0.90
CA LEU A 222 5.85 -2.26 -2.09
C LEU A 222 7.29 -1.84 -1.76
N LEU A 223 8.24 -2.42 -2.47
CA LEU A 223 9.59 -1.90 -2.56
C LEU A 223 9.64 -0.69 -3.51
N PRO A 224 10.61 0.22 -3.36
CA PRO A 224 10.83 1.28 -4.34
C PRO A 224 10.91 0.73 -5.76
N PHE A 225 10.30 1.43 -6.71
CA PHE A 225 10.21 1.07 -8.13
C PHE A 225 9.36 -0.17 -8.47
N CYS A 226 8.72 -0.81 -7.48
CA CYS A 226 7.80 -1.93 -7.71
C CYS A 226 6.33 -1.49 -7.84
N ASN A 227 6.08 -0.22 -8.17
CA ASN A 227 4.73 0.35 -8.27
C ASN A 227 3.81 -0.36 -9.26
N ALA A 228 4.36 -1.12 -10.22
CA ALA A 228 3.57 -1.89 -11.19
C ALA A 228 2.73 -2.98 -10.52
N PHE A 229 3.24 -3.63 -9.45
CA PHE A 229 2.49 -4.63 -8.68
C PHE A 229 1.28 -4.01 -7.95
N GLY A 230 1.48 -2.91 -7.22
CA GLY A 230 0.37 -2.22 -6.55
C GLY A 230 -0.64 -1.65 -7.55
N LYS A 231 -0.19 -1.16 -8.71
CA LYS A 231 -1.08 -0.72 -9.79
C LYS A 231 -1.92 -1.88 -10.33
N ALA A 232 -1.34 -3.08 -10.46
CA ALA A 232 -2.06 -4.29 -10.84
C ALA A 232 -3.16 -4.60 -9.82
N GLN A 233 -2.85 -4.64 -8.53
CA GLN A 233 -3.84 -4.89 -7.47
C GLN A 233 -4.98 -3.86 -7.48
N ARG A 234 -4.65 -2.56 -7.54
CA ARG A 234 -5.66 -1.48 -7.56
C ARG A 234 -6.55 -1.52 -8.79
N ASN A 235 -6.00 -1.82 -9.96
CA ASN A 235 -6.77 -1.94 -11.21
C ASN A 235 -7.73 -3.14 -11.15
N LEU A 236 -7.25 -4.28 -10.66
CA LEU A 236 -8.06 -5.50 -10.56
C LEU A 236 -9.12 -5.39 -9.47
N ALA A 237 -8.80 -4.78 -8.32
CA ALA A 237 -9.78 -4.53 -7.28
C ALA A 237 -10.93 -3.64 -7.80
N ARG A 238 -10.64 -2.61 -8.60
CA ARG A 238 -11.67 -1.81 -9.27
C ARG A 238 -12.44 -2.58 -10.33
N LYS A 239 -11.75 -3.40 -11.15
CA LYS A 239 -12.37 -4.24 -12.19
C LYS A 239 -13.43 -5.18 -11.62
N TYR A 240 -13.14 -5.77 -10.46
CA TYR A 240 -14.02 -6.75 -9.81
C TYR A 240 -14.81 -6.19 -8.62
N ASN A 241 -14.81 -4.86 -8.42
CA ASN A 241 -15.48 -4.19 -7.31
C ASN A 241 -15.13 -4.78 -5.93
N MET A 242 -13.84 -5.05 -5.71
CA MET A 242 -13.32 -5.64 -4.47
C MET A 242 -12.89 -4.56 -3.48
N ILE A 243 -12.88 -4.92 -2.22
CA ILE A 243 -12.34 -4.09 -1.14
C ILE A 243 -10.83 -4.31 -1.09
N LEU A 244 -10.06 -3.21 -1.03
CA LEU A 244 -8.62 -3.26 -0.72
C LEU A 244 -8.41 -2.89 0.74
N ILE A 245 -7.64 -3.72 1.46
CA ILE A 245 -7.09 -3.36 2.76
C ILE A 245 -5.78 -2.60 2.49
N PRO A 246 -5.65 -1.36 2.95
CA PRO A 246 -4.46 -0.55 2.72
C PRO A 246 -3.18 -1.22 3.22
N LYS A 247 -2.09 -1.05 2.49
CA LYS A 247 -0.78 -1.65 2.80
C LYS A 247 -0.21 -1.28 4.17
N HIS A 248 -0.66 -0.16 4.77
CA HIS A 248 -0.20 0.22 6.11
C HIS A 248 -0.61 -0.82 7.17
N TYR A 249 -1.71 -1.55 7.00
CA TYR A 249 -2.10 -2.62 7.93
C TYR A 249 -1.02 -3.70 8.06
N MET A 250 -0.36 -4.07 6.96
CA MET A 250 0.77 -5.01 7.01
C MET A 250 2.05 -4.34 7.50
N THR A 251 2.38 -3.14 7.01
CA THR A 251 3.62 -2.46 7.42
C THR A 251 3.63 -2.04 8.88
N ASP A 252 2.48 -1.72 9.46
CA ASP A 252 2.37 -1.40 10.89
C ASP A 252 2.68 -2.63 11.74
N VAL A 253 2.21 -3.82 11.33
CA VAL A 253 2.54 -5.08 12.01
C VAL A 253 4.03 -5.43 11.86
N PHE A 254 4.59 -5.29 10.65
CA PHE A 254 6.04 -5.52 10.42
C PHE A 254 6.92 -4.51 11.18
N GLY A 255 6.40 -3.34 11.49
CA GLY A 255 7.07 -2.29 12.25
C GLY A 255 7.00 -2.47 13.77
N LEU A 256 6.17 -3.36 14.28
CA LEU A 256 6.09 -3.61 15.72
C LEU A 256 7.40 -4.18 16.24
N LYS A 257 7.81 -3.71 17.41
CA LYS A 257 8.91 -4.35 18.14
C LYS A 257 8.52 -5.81 18.43
N ASP A 258 9.35 -6.74 17.99
CA ASP A 258 9.12 -8.19 18.09
C ASP A 258 7.86 -8.68 17.34
N GLY A 259 7.39 -7.93 16.33
CA GLY A 259 6.24 -8.31 15.48
C GLY A 259 6.58 -9.38 14.44
N THR A 260 7.86 -9.54 14.12
CA THR A 260 8.34 -10.53 13.15
C THR A 260 9.48 -11.37 13.71
N LEU A 261 9.64 -12.60 13.20
CA LEU A 261 10.69 -13.53 13.56
C LEU A 261 12.03 -13.19 12.87
N ASP A 262 11.97 -12.78 11.64
CA ASP A 262 13.12 -12.56 10.75
C ASP A 262 13.05 -11.25 9.92
N GLY A 263 12.10 -10.38 10.27
CA GLY A 263 11.82 -9.14 9.55
C GLY A 263 10.70 -9.22 8.51
N LEU A 264 10.20 -10.44 8.22
CA LEU A 264 9.10 -10.70 7.28
C LEU A 264 8.00 -11.56 7.91
N HIS A 265 8.36 -12.75 8.41
CA HIS A 265 7.39 -13.70 8.95
C HIS A 265 6.94 -13.29 10.36
N LEU A 266 5.64 -13.40 10.60
CA LEU A 266 5.03 -12.92 11.83
C LEU A 266 5.44 -13.78 13.03
N SER A 267 5.79 -13.13 14.14
CA SER A 267 5.84 -13.73 15.46
C SER A 267 4.42 -13.91 16.01
N GLN A 268 4.24 -14.53 17.18
CA GLN A 268 2.92 -14.57 17.82
C GLN A 268 2.35 -13.16 18.03
N LYS A 269 3.16 -12.22 18.49
CA LYS A 269 2.76 -10.83 18.66
C LYS A 269 2.33 -10.17 17.33
N GLY A 270 3.03 -10.49 16.24
CA GLY A 270 2.64 -10.02 14.90
C GLY A 270 1.34 -10.64 14.42
N ASN A 271 1.14 -11.94 14.65
CA ASN A 271 -0.11 -12.63 14.32
C ASN A 271 -1.30 -12.04 15.10
N ASP A 272 -1.14 -11.81 16.40
CA ASP A 272 -2.17 -11.21 17.25
C ASP A 272 -2.50 -9.78 16.80
N ALA A 273 -1.49 -8.99 16.45
CA ALA A 273 -1.66 -7.63 15.94
C ALA A 273 -2.37 -7.60 14.57
N MET A 274 -2.00 -8.52 13.66
CA MET A 274 -2.66 -8.63 12.35
C MET A 274 -4.14 -9.01 12.53
N ALA A 275 -4.44 -10.02 13.33
CA ALA A 275 -5.80 -10.44 13.61
C ALA A 275 -6.65 -9.30 14.21
N ASN A 276 -6.13 -8.59 15.20
CA ASN A 276 -6.80 -7.44 15.81
C ASN A 276 -7.02 -6.31 14.79
N SER A 277 -6.03 -6.02 13.95
CA SER A 277 -6.15 -5.00 12.91
C SER A 277 -7.28 -5.34 11.92
N ILE A 278 -7.35 -6.58 11.45
CA ILE A 278 -8.43 -7.03 10.55
C ILE A 278 -9.77 -7.03 11.28
N PHE A 279 -9.83 -7.48 12.54
CA PHE A 279 -11.04 -7.46 13.34
C PHE A 279 -11.67 -6.06 13.44
N THR A 280 -10.87 -4.99 13.55
CA THR A 280 -11.37 -3.62 13.57
C THR A 280 -12.09 -3.19 12.29
N LEU A 281 -11.76 -3.83 11.16
CA LEU A 281 -12.38 -3.56 9.85
C LEU A 281 -13.70 -4.29 9.68
N LEU A 282 -13.91 -5.42 10.37
CA LEU A 282 -15.14 -6.20 10.30
C LEU A 282 -16.28 -5.45 11.00
N LYS A 283 -17.43 -5.38 10.33
CA LYS A 283 -18.66 -4.80 10.88
C LYS A 283 -19.77 -5.86 10.77
N THR A 284 -20.13 -6.43 11.91
CA THR A 284 -21.30 -7.30 12.00
C THR A 284 -22.57 -6.47 11.83
N ASN A 285 -23.42 -6.87 10.88
CA ASN A 285 -24.75 -6.31 10.72
C ASN A 285 -25.72 -6.91 11.72
#